data_20486f0c9c3f267a2a67ef281770df7f
#
_entry.id   20486f0c9c3f267a2a67ef281770df7f
#
_cell.length_a   1.000
_cell.length_b   1.000
_cell.length_c   1.000
_cell.angle_alpha   90.00
_cell.angle_beta   90.00
_cell.angle_gamma   90.00
#
_symmetry.space_group_name_H-M   'P 1'
#
loop_
_entity.id
_entity.type
_entity.pdbx_description
1 polymer ?
#
loop_
_entity_poly.entity_id
_entity_poly.type
_entity_poly.pdbx_seq_one_letter_code
_entity_poly.pdbx_strand_id
1 'polypeptide(L)'
;MVQPDNSKIVILGTGGTIAGTAAQAGDNIGYRAAQVGVDQLIRSVASLSLVLGEGNLVTEQVAQVDSKDMGFAVWRELALRCAHWLADTTVKGIVITHGTDTLEETAWFLQSVLQPRKPVVLTCAMRPATALAPDGPQNILDAVTVALDPLATGVVAVCAGVVHSARDVQKDNPYRLDAFSSGDAGPLGFVEENAVRWVKFDEKTTYPSVDRSFFAIESIVDSMPWPRVEIVMNYAGASGAMVD
;
A
#
# COMPACT_ATOMS: atom_id res chain seq x y z
N MET A 1 21.25 -22.93 19.26
CA MET A 1 20.06 -22.18 19.64
C MET A 1 19.97 -21.02 18.66
N VAL A 2 19.02 -21.05 17.73
CA VAL A 2 18.73 -19.90 16.88
C VAL A 2 18.15 -18.83 17.80
N GLN A 3 18.79 -17.65 17.89
CA GLN A 3 18.20 -16.53 18.62
C GLN A 3 16.82 -16.24 18.01
N PRO A 4 15.81 -15.96 18.83
CA PRO A 4 14.51 -15.54 18.28
C PRO A 4 14.74 -14.32 17.41
N ASP A 5 14.27 -14.39 16.17
CA ASP A 5 14.35 -13.28 15.23
C ASP A 5 13.39 -12.18 15.75
N ASN A 6 13.96 -11.19 16.44
CA ASN A 6 13.21 -10.03 16.99
C ASN A 6 12.79 -9.04 15.89
N SER A 7 12.71 -9.50 14.66
CA SER A 7 12.36 -8.68 13.52
C SER A 7 10.89 -8.33 13.54
N LYS A 8 10.60 -7.04 13.34
CA LYS A 8 9.25 -6.48 13.41
C LYS A 8 8.71 -6.21 12.02
N ILE A 9 7.41 -6.40 11.86
CA ILE A 9 6.60 -5.83 10.77
C ILE A 9 5.79 -4.67 11.35
N VAL A 10 5.79 -3.55 10.64
CA VAL A 10 4.97 -2.38 10.99
C VAL A 10 3.79 -2.30 10.04
N ILE A 11 2.58 -2.15 10.56
CA ILE A 11 1.38 -1.94 9.75
C ILE A 11 0.87 -0.53 9.97
N LEU A 12 0.88 0.27 8.91
CA LEU A 12 0.39 1.64 8.88
C LEU A 12 -1.02 1.67 8.29
N GLY A 13 -1.99 2.18 9.04
CA GLY A 13 -3.37 2.32 8.59
C GLY A 13 -3.65 3.69 7.97
N THR A 14 -4.23 3.74 6.78
CA THR A 14 -4.70 5.00 6.16
C THR A 14 -6.21 5.05 5.96
N GLY A 15 -6.93 3.93 6.19
CA GLY A 15 -8.37 3.82 6.01
C GLY A 15 -8.77 3.01 4.77
N GLY A 16 -9.63 3.55 3.92
CA GLY A 16 -10.12 2.90 2.71
C GLY A 16 -11.22 1.86 2.95
N THR A 17 -11.58 1.13 1.88
CA THR A 17 -12.60 0.07 1.88
C THR A 17 -12.24 -1.09 2.80
N ILE A 18 -10.97 -1.44 2.91
CA ILE A 18 -10.48 -2.51 3.80
C ILE A 18 -10.89 -2.28 5.26
N ALA A 19 -11.00 -1.02 5.67
CA ALA A 19 -11.47 -0.55 6.96
C ALA A 19 -12.93 -0.04 6.90
N GLY A 20 -13.66 -0.38 5.85
CA GLY A 20 -15.04 0.05 5.64
C GLY A 20 -16.05 -0.85 6.35
N THR A 21 -17.22 -0.27 6.68
CA THR A 21 -18.36 -0.99 7.27
C THR A 21 -19.65 -0.66 6.55
N ALA A 22 -20.49 -1.67 6.34
CA ALA A 22 -21.84 -1.54 5.85
C ALA A 22 -22.85 -1.83 6.97
N ALA A 23 -24.05 -1.25 6.86
CA ALA A 23 -25.13 -1.50 7.81
C ALA A 23 -25.70 -2.92 7.69
N GLN A 24 -25.58 -3.54 6.52
CA GLN A 24 -26.05 -4.91 6.25
C GLN A 24 -24.89 -5.74 5.72
N ALA A 25 -24.75 -6.96 6.26
CA ALA A 25 -23.80 -7.92 5.75
C ALA A 25 -24.16 -8.29 4.29
N GLY A 26 -23.18 -8.19 3.39
CA GLY A 26 -23.40 -8.43 1.96
C GLY A 26 -23.66 -7.16 1.12
N ASP A 27 -23.82 -6.00 1.74
CA ASP A 27 -23.81 -4.73 1.01
C ASP A 27 -22.36 -4.32 0.72
N ASN A 28 -21.95 -4.52 -0.53
CA ASN A 28 -20.61 -4.18 -1.01
C ASN A 28 -20.54 -2.81 -1.71
N ILE A 29 -21.65 -2.06 -1.73
CA ILE A 29 -21.72 -0.75 -2.41
C ILE A 29 -22.08 0.35 -1.43
N GLY A 30 -23.06 0.14 -0.55
CA GLY A 30 -23.57 1.13 0.41
C GLY A 30 -22.76 1.22 1.71
N TYR A 31 -21.50 0.79 1.72
CA TYR A 31 -20.63 0.88 2.89
C TYR A 31 -20.02 2.28 3.07
N ARG A 32 -19.55 2.55 4.28
CA ARG A 32 -18.71 3.72 4.58
C ARG A 32 -17.26 3.27 4.73
N ALA A 33 -16.36 3.86 3.95
CA ALA A 33 -14.92 3.60 4.05
C ALA A 33 -14.34 4.12 5.39
N ALA A 34 -13.18 3.62 5.79
CA ALA A 34 -12.39 4.16 6.90
C ALA A 34 -13.13 4.22 8.26
N GLN A 35 -13.91 3.21 8.60
CA GLN A 35 -14.66 3.17 9.86
C GLN A 35 -13.94 2.37 10.96
N VAL A 36 -13.08 1.43 10.58
CA VAL A 36 -12.38 0.52 11.47
C VAL A 36 -10.93 0.97 11.62
N GLY A 37 -10.45 1.12 12.85
CA GLY A 37 -9.04 1.43 13.10
C GLY A 37 -8.12 0.24 12.77
N VAL A 38 -6.86 0.51 12.45
CA VAL A 38 -5.87 -0.51 12.04
C VAL A 38 -5.71 -1.62 13.09
N ASP A 39 -5.69 -1.30 14.37
CA ASP A 39 -5.59 -2.29 15.45
C ASP A 39 -6.75 -3.29 15.44
N GLN A 40 -7.97 -2.82 15.22
CA GLN A 40 -9.15 -3.66 15.17
C GLN A 40 -9.15 -4.50 13.89
N LEU A 41 -8.73 -3.91 12.77
CA LEU A 41 -8.60 -4.60 11.50
C LEU A 41 -7.62 -5.77 11.61
N ILE A 42 -6.44 -5.54 12.20
CA ILE A 42 -5.40 -6.55 12.36
C ILE A 42 -5.81 -7.66 13.32
N ARG A 43 -6.53 -7.36 14.40
CA ARG A 43 -7.07 -8.40 15.31
C ARG A 43 -8.04 -9.36 14.64
N SER A 44 -8.68 -8.96 13.54
CA SER A 44 -9.56 -9.83 12.77
C SER A 44 -8.79 -10.87 11.92
N VAL A 45 -7.47 -10.71 11.75
CA VAL A 45 -6.61 -11.61 10.98
C VAL A 45 -5.86 -12.54 11.93
N ALA A 46 -6.54 -13.56 12.45
CA ALA A 46 -6.00 -14.45 13.49
C ALA A 46 -4.69 -15.17 13.09
N SER A 47 -4.48 -15.41 11.81
CA SER A 47 -3.28 -16.09 11.29
C SER A 47 -2.00 -15.25 11.38
N LEU A 48 -2.09 -13.92 11.54
CA LEU A 48 -0.91 -13.06 11.65
C LEU A 48 -0.04 -13.38 12.86
N SER A 49 -0.64 -13.70 14.01
CA SER A 49 0.12 -14.09 15.21
C SER A 49 0.89 -15.41 15.02
N LEU A 50 0.40 -16.31 14.17
CA LEU A 50 1.08 -17.57 13.84
C LEU A 50 2.27 -17.31 12.91
N VAL A 51 2.17 -16.35 12.00
CA VAL A 51 3.22 -16.02 11.02
C VAL A 51 4.33 -15.18 11.66
N LEU A 52 3.97 -14.21 12.49
CA LEU A 52 4.91 -13.22 13.03
C LEU A 52 5.47 -13.60 14.41
N GLY A 53 4.79 -14.44 15.17
CA GLY A 53 5.06 -14.64 16.59
C GLY A 53 4.57 -13.46 17.45
N GLU A 54 4.53 -13.66 18.76
CA GLU A 54 4.10 -12.61 19.70
C GLU A 54 5.14 -11.48 19.78
N GLY A 55 4.66 -10.23 19.75
CA GLY A 55 5.49 -9.02 19.93
C GLY A 55 6.22 -8.51 18.70
N ASN A 56 6.12 -9.19 17.56
CA ASN A 56 6.81 -8.79 16.32
C ASN A 56 5.96 -7.94 15.39
N LEU A 57 4.79 -7.51 15.83
CA LEU A 57 3.87 -6.68 15.07
C LEU A 57 3.67 -5.32 15.77
N VAL A 58 3.84 -4.25 15.02
CA VAL A 58 3.53 -2.88 15.43
C VAL A 58 2.46 -2.33 14.52
N THR A 59 1.43 -1.70 15.08
CA THR A 59 0.37 -1.04 14.32
C THR A 59 0.36 0.46 14.63
N GLU A 60 0.10 1.26 13.61
CA GLU A 60 0.00 2.72 13.75
C GLU A 60 -1.06 3.26 12.80
N GLN A 61 -1.99 4.07 13.31
CA GLN A 61 -2.97 4.77 12.48
C GLN A 61 -2.38 6.10 12.03
N VAL A 62 -2.05 6.22 10.74
CA VAL A 62 -1.50 7.44 10.14
C VAL A 62 -2.62 8.37 9.69
N ALA A 63 -3.64 7.81 9.05
CA ALA A 63 -4.83 8.54 8.62
C ALA A 63 -6.04 7.60 8.64
N GLN A 64 -7.24 8.16 8.58
CA GLN A 64 -8.47 7.39 8.47
C GLN A 64 -9.39 8.07 7.46
N VAL A 65 -9.04 7.89 6.18
CA VAL A 65 -9.70 8.58 5.05
C VAL A 65 -10.20 7.56 4.01
N ASP A 66 -11.22 7.96 3.28
CA ASP A 66 -11.52 7.33 1.99
C ASP A 66 -10.43 7.75 1.00
N SER A 67 -9.88 6.82 0.20
CA SER A 67 -8.73 7.14 -0.64
C SER A 67 -9.00 8.16 -1.75
N LYS A 68 -10.26 8.34 -2.17
CA LYS A 68 -10.64 9.44 -3.07
C LYS A 68 -10.38 10.83 -2.46
N ASP A 69 -10.33 10.90 -1.12
CA ASP A 69 -10.06 12.13 -0.36
C ASP A 69 -8.59 12.22 0.10
N MET A 70 -7.72 11.37 -0.45
CA MET A 70 -6.28 11.40 -0.18
C MET A 70 -5.69 12.74 -0.63
N GLY A 71 -4.91 13.36 0.24
CA GLY A 71 -4.30 14.67 -0.03
C GLY A 71 -2.83 14.73 0.37
N PHE A 72 -2.16 15.79 -0.05
CA PHE A 72 -0.71 15.99 0.16
C PHE A 72 -0.30 15.95 1.63
N ALA A 73 -1.16 16.43 2.55
CA ALA A 73 -0.87 16.38 3.98
C ALA A 73 -0.81 14.92 4.50
N VAL A 74 -1.70 14.04 4.02
CA VAL A 74 -1.69 12.62 4.37
C VAL A 74 -0.49 11.92 3.75
N TRP A 75 -0.17 12.19 2.48
CA TRP A 75 1.01 11.63 1.83
C TRP A 75 2.31 12.03 2.53
N ARG A 76 2.41 13.31 2.92
CA ARG A 76 3.55 13.82 3.67
C ARG A 76 3.73 13.06 4.99
N GLU A 77 2.66 12.94 5.78
CA GLU A 77 2.71 12.23 7.06
C GLU A 77 3.05 10.76 6.86
N LEU A 78 2.43 10.09 5.88
CA LEU A 78 2.69 8.70 5.56
C LEU A 78 4.17 8.48 5.18
N ALA A 79 4.74 9.35 4.35
CA ALA A 79 6.14 9.27 3.96
C ALA A 79 7.08 9.45 5.16
N LEU A 80 6.79 10.40 6.06
CA LEU A 80 7.53 10.61 7.30
C LEU A 80 7.49 9.39 8.22
N ARG A 81 6.31 8.78 8.40
CA ARG A 81 6.18 7.58 9.22
C ARG A 81 6.90 6.39 8.61
N CYS A 82 6.81 6.23 7.28
CA CYS A 82 7.61 5.21 6.58
C CYS A 82 9.11 5.43 6.78
N ALA A 83 9.62 6.65 6.59
CA ALA A 83 11.04 6.95 6.78
C ALA A 83 11.49 6.66 8.22
N HIS A 84 10.71 7.04 9.22
CA HIS A 84 10.97 6.75 10.63
C HIS A 84 11.14 5.24 10.87
N TRP A 85 10.18 4.43 10.43
CA TRP A 85 10.22 2.98 10.64
C TRP A 85 11.27 2.27 9.80
N LEU A 86 11.57 2.75 8.60
CA LEU A 86 12.63 2.21 7.74
C LEU A 86 14.02 2.40 8.36
N ALA A 87 14.22 3.46 9.16
CA ALA A 87 15.46 3.73 9.87
C ALA A 87 15.68 2.78 11.07
N ASP A 88 14.63 2.18 11.63
CA ASP A 88 14.74 1.20 12.72
C ASP A 88 15.27 -0.13 12.17
N THR A 89 16.46 -0.55 12.64
CA THR A 89 17.11 -1.78 12.19
C THR A 89 16.38 -3.05 12.58
N THR A 90 15.49 -3.01 13.57
CA THR A 90 14.63 -4.14 13.99
C THR A 90 13.43 -4.35 13.07
N VAL A 91 13.07 -3.36 12.26
CA VAL A 91 11.96 -3.44 11.30
C VAL A 91 12.45 -4.11 10.01
N LYS A 92 11.81 -5.19 9.60
CA LYS A 92 12.05 -5.89 8.33
C LYS A 92 11.34 -5.25 7.15
N GLY A 93 10.09 -4.85 7.35
CA GLY A 93 9.26 -4.27 6.31
C GLY A 93 8.07 -3.52 6.89
N ILE A 94 7.42 -2.77 6.03
CA ILE A 94 6.21 -2.00 6.35
C ILE A 94 5.07 -2.50 5.47
N VAL A 95 3.90 -2.68 6.06
CA VAL A 95 2.64 -2.90 5.33
C VAL A 95 1.76 -1.66 5.49
N ILE A 96 1.13 -1.20 4.44
CA ILE A 96 0.22 -0.07 4.45
C ILE A 96 -1.16 -0.55 4.02
N THR A 97 -2.16 -0.47 4.92
CA THR A 97 -3.56 -0.69 4.53
C THR A 97 -4.12 0.59 3.94
N HIS A 98 -4.58 0.53 2.70
CA HIS A 98 -4.95 1.68 1.89
C HIS A 98 -6.31 1.48 1.20
N GLY A 99 -6.93 2.55 0.74
CA GLY A 99 -8.09 2.47 -0.13
C GLY A 99 -7.67 2.25 -1.59
N THR A 100 -8.59 1.75 -2.41
CA THR A 100 -8.28 1.28 -3.76
C THR A 100 -8.16 2.38 -4.81
N ASP A 101 -8.76 3.57 -4.60
CA ASP A 101 -8.91 4.58 -5.65
C ASP A 101 -7.60 5.34 -5.95
N THR A 102 -6.73 5.50 -4.97
CA THR A 102 -5.45 6.22 -5.11
C THR A 102 -4.26 5.41 -4.61
N LEU A 103 -4.40 4.07 -4.59
CA LEU A 103 -3.32 3.19 -4.16
C LEU A 103 -2.11 3.31 -5.09
N GLU A 104 -2.34 3.36 -6.39
CA GLU A 104 -1.30 3.44 -7.41
C GLU A 104 -0.50 4.73 -7.30
N GLU A 105 -1.14 5.88 -7.08
CA GLU A 105 -0.46 7.15 -6.90
C GLU A 105 0.34 7.17 -5.59
N THR A 106 -0.24 6.65 -4.50
CA THR A 106 0.45 6.55 -3.21
C THR A 106 1.67 5.63 -3.30
N ALA A 107 1.56 4.50 -3.99
CA ALA A 107 2.67 3.57 -4.20
C ALA A 107 3.82 4.24 -4.97
N TRP A 108 3.50 4.91 -6.08
CA TRP A 108 4.50 5.61 -6.88
C TRP A 108 5.14 6.79 -6.14
N PHE A 109 4.33 7.56 -5.41
CA PHE A 109 4.83 8.65 -4.57
C PHE A 109 5.85 8.14 -3.54
N LEU A 110 5.49 7.11 -2.76
CA LEU A 110 6.38 6.57 -1.74
C LEU A 110 7.65 5.96 -2.35
N GLN A 111 7.54 5.27 -3.50
CA GLN A 111 8.71 4.75 -4.21
C GLN A 111 9.65 5.87 -4.64
N SER A 112 9.10 6.97 -5.16
CA SER A 112 9.88 8.10 -5.67
C SER A 112 10.64 8.84 -4.56
N VAL A 113 9.99 9.05 -3.40
CA VAL A 113 10.55 9.86 -2.32
C VAL A 113 11.41 9.08 -1.32
N LEU A 114 11.14 7.78 -1.12
CA LEU A 114 11.82 6.95 -0.13
C LEU A 114 12.91 6.07 -0.74
N GLN A 115 12.68 5.53 -1.93
CA GLN A 115 13.54 4.52 -2.59
C GLN A 115 14.06 3.48 -1.59
N PRO A 116 13.16 2.78 -0.87
CA PRO A 116 13.54 2.00 0.30
C PRO A 116 14.25 0.71 -0.12
N ARG A 117 15.22 0.28 0.70
CA ARG A 117 15.84 -1.04 0.53
C ARG A 117 15.04 -2.15 1.21
N LYS A 118 14.29 -1.82 2.25
CA LYS A 118 13.34 -2.72 2.90
C LYS A 118 11.99 -2.65 2.18
N PRO A 119 11.19 -3.72 2.14
CA PRO A 119 9.90 -3.68 1.49
C PRO A 119 8.92 -2.73 2.18
N VAL A 120 8.21 -1.94 1.39
CA VAL A 120 7.02 -1.18 1.78
C VAL A 120 5.88 -1.70 0.91
N VAL A 121 4.95 -2.41 1.53
CA VAL A 121 3.91 -3.16 0.83
C VAL A 121 2.56 -2.49 1.04
N LEU A 122 1.98 -1.90 0.00
CA LEU A 122 0.61 -1.43 0.05
C LEU A 122 -0.36 -2.59 -0.18
N THR A 123 -1.46 -2.59 0.55
CA THR A 123 -2.56 -3.53 0.33
C THR A 123 -3.91 -2.85 0.55
N CYS A 124 -4.95 -3.43 0.00
CA CYS A 124 -6.30 -2.87 0.03
C CYS A 124 -7.35 -3.99 0.09
N ALA A 125 -8.63 -3.62 0.03
CA ALA A 125 -9.72 -4.55 -0.19
C ALA A 125 -10.76 -3.93 -1.11
N MET A 126 -11.40 -4.75 -1.93
CA MET A 126 -12.53 -4.36 -2.77
C MET A 126 -13.86 -4.51 -2.05
N ARG A 127 -13.88 -5.25 -0.94
CA ARG A 127 -15.07 -5.46 -0.10
C ARG A 127 -14.83 -4.91 1.30
N PRO A 128 -15.87 -4.32 1.94
CA PRO A 128 -15.74 -3.82 3.30
C PRO A 128 -15.50 -4.95 4.32
N ALA A 129 -14.96 -4.61 5.48
CA ALA A 129 -14.68 -5.57 6.55
C ALA A 129 -15.93 -6.35 7.02
N THR A 130 -17.13 -5.79 6.82
CA THR A 130 -18.43 -6.41 7.16
C THR A 130 -19.05 -7.22 6.03
N ALA A 131 -18.39 -7.38 4.88
CA ALA A 131 -18.89 -8.22 3.79
C ALA A 131 -19.02 -9.69 4.22
N LEU A 132 -19.89 -10.46 3.53
CA LEU A 132 -20.01 -11.91 3.77
C LEU A 132 -18.70 -12.67 3.54
N ALA A 133 -17.91 -12.21 2.57
CA ALA A 133 -16.59 -12.75 2.27
C ALA A 133 -15.64 -11.58 2.00
N PRO A 134 -15.12 -10.92 3.06
CA PRO A 134 -14.19 -9.82 2.90
C PRO A 134 -12.84 -10.33 2.39
N ASP A 135 -12.23 -9.63 1.43
CA ASP A 135 -10.91 -9.95 0.87
C ASP A 135 -9.76 -9.34 1.68
N GLY A 136 -10.04 -8.35 2.53
CA GLY A 136 -9.04 -7.65 3.32
C GLY A 136 -8.15 -8.54 4.19
N PRO A 137 -8.70 -9.49 4.97
CA PRO A 137 -7.89 -10.37 5.82
C PRO A 137 -6.84 -11.18 5.04
N GLN A 138 -7.20 -11.73 3.89
CA GLN A 138 -6.26 -12.47 3.04
C GLN A 138 -5.22 -11.51 2.44
N ASN A 139 -5.64 -10.37 1.92
CA ASN A 139 -4.72 -9.38 1.33
C ASN A 139 -3.70 -8.85 2.37
N ILE A 140 -4.10 -8.68 3.64
CA ILE A 140 -3.17 -8.31 4.72
C ILE A 140 -2.15 -9.44 4.97
N LEU A 141 -2.60 -10.69 5.02
CA LEU A 141 -1.70 -11.83 5.21
C LEU A 141 -0.69 -11.95 4.07
N ASP A 142 -1.16 -11.80 2.83
CA ASP A 142 -0.32 -11.81 1.64
C ASP A 142 0.70 -10.66 1.65
N ALA A 143 0.27 -9.46 2.05
CA ALA A 143 1.16 -8.31 2.18
C ALA A 143 2.24 -8.51 3.25
N VAL A 144 1.89 -9.10 4.39
CA VAL A 144 2.86 -9.47 5.44
C VAL A 144 3.83 -10.54 4.95
N THR A 145 3.34 -11.53 4.21
CA THR A 145 4.19 -12.56 3.58
C THR A 145 5.23 -11.94 2.66
N VAL A 146 4.82 -10.99 1.81
CA VAL A 146 5.76 -10.25 0.95
C VAL A 146 6.72 -9.38 1.77
N ALA A 147 6.23 -8.71 2.83
CA ALA A 147 7.09 -7.87 3.67
C ALA A 147 8.16 -8.66 4.46
N LEU A 148 7.95 -9.97 4.67
CA LEU A 148 8.91 -10.88 5.29
C LEU A 148 9.87 -11.53 4.30
N ASP A 149 9.53 -11.52 3.01
CA ASP A 149 10.33 -12.19 1.99
C ASP A 149 11.68 -11.48 1.80
N PRO A 150 12.81 -12.21 1.90
CA PRO A 150 14.15 -11.60 1.82
C PRO A 150 14.49 -11.00 0.45
N LEU A 151 13.73 -11.35 -0.58
CA LEU A 151 13.91 -10.84 -1.94
C LEU A 151 13.06 -9.59 -2.20
N ALA A 152 12.09 -9.29 -1.32
CA ALA A 152 11.25 -8.11 -1.46
C ALA A 152 12.02 -6.83 -1.14
N THR A 153 11.97 -5.86 -2.03
CA THR A 153 12.59 -4.54 -1.88
C THR A 153 11.75 -3.46 -2.52
N GLY A 154 11.95 -2.21 -2.12
CA GLY A 154 11.21 -1.10 -2.70
C GLY A 154 9.76 -1.04 -2.25
N VAL A 155 8.97 -0.26 -2.97
CA VAL A 155 7.54 -0.16 -2.76
C VAL A 155 6.81 -1.06 -3.75
N VAL A 156 5.92 -1.91 -3.24
CA VAL A 156 5.09 -2.83 -4.04
C VAL A 156 3.64 -2.76 -3.56
N ALA A 157 2.72 -3.20 -4.40
CA ALA A 157 1.32 -3.39 -4.03
C ALA A 157 0.97 -4.89 -4.08
N VAL A 158 0.19 -5.35 -3.10
CA VAL A 158 -0.28 -6.75 -3.03
C VAL A 158 -1.79 -6.74 -2.93
N CYS A 159 -2.45 -7.25 -3.96
CA CYS A 159 -3.90 -7.31 -4.07
C CYS A 159 -4.31 -8.63 -4.72
N ALA A 160 -5.27 -9.34 -4.13
CA ALA A 160 -5.79 -10.61 -4.64
C ALA A 160 -4.67 -11.64 -4.97
N GLY A 161 -3.65 -11.75 -4.10
CA GLY A 161 -2.52 -12.67 -4.26
C GLY A 161 -1.48 -12.27 -5.32
N VAL A 162 -1.61 -11.10 -5.95
CA VAL A 162 -0.70 -10.62 -6.99
C VAL A 162 0.21 -9.52 -6.44
N VAL A 163 1.52 -9.62 -6.71
CA VAL A 163 2.52 -8.63 -6.34
C VAL A 163 2.81 -7.73 -7.54
N HIS A 164 2.51 -6.45 -7.41
CA HIS A 164 2.70 -5.43 -8.43
C HIS A 164 3.82 -4.47 -8.05
N SER A 165 4.57 -3.98 -9.03
CA SER A 165 5.50 -2.88 -8.78
C SER A 165 4.75 -1.57 -8.52
N ALA A 166 5.32 -0.69 -7.70
CA ALA A 166 4.76 0.64 -7.49
C ALA A 166 4.66 1.47 -8.77
N ARG A 167 5.48 1.15 -9.76
CA ARG A 167 5.53 1.86 -11.05
C ARG A 167 4.40 1.47 -11.99
N ASP A 168 4.02 0.18 -11.96
CA ASP A 168 3.19 -0.41 -13.03
C ASP A 168 1.80 -0.80 -12.52
N VAL A 169 1.56 -0.74 -11.20
CA VAL A 169 0.25 -1.05 -10.63
C VAL A 169 -0.79 -0.05 -11.11
N GLN A 170 -1.94 -0.55 -11.58
CA GLN A 170 -3.07 0.25 -12.05
C GLN A 170 -4.38 -0.41 -11.63
N LYS A 171 -5.37 0.38 -11.23
CA LYS A 171 -6.74 -0.09 -10.95
C LYS A 171 -7.55 -0.12 -12.24
N ASP A 172 -7.70 -1.29 -12.82
CA ASP A 172 -8.41 -1.47 -14.10
C ASP A 172 -9.90 -1.74 -13.94
N ASN A 173 -10.33 -2.15 -12.75
CA ASN A 173 -11.72 -2.51 -12.52
C ASN A 173 -12.27 -1.90 -11.23
N PRO A 174 -13.47 -1.28 -11.27
CA PRO A 174 -14.04 -0.62 -10.10
C PRO A 174 -14.68 -1.58 -9.08
N TYR A 175 -14.88 -2.88 -9.40
CA TYR A 175 -15.71 -3.78 -8.58
C TYR A 175 -15.11 -5.17 -8.33
N ARG A 176 -14.35 -5.74 -9.26
CA ARG A 176 -13.79 -7.10 -9.15
C ARG A 176 -12.76 -7.17 -8.02
N LEU A 177 -12.55 -8.36 -7.44
CA LEU A 177 -11.50 -8.56 -6.43
C LEU A 177 -10.10 -8.42 -7.03
N ASP A 178 -9.90 -8.94 -8.23
CA ASP A 178 -8.71 -8.79 -9.06
C ASP A 178 -8.76 -7.45 -9.83
N ALA A 179 -8.93 -6.35 -9.10
CA ALA A 179 -9.16 -5.03 -9.68
C ALA A 179 -7.89 -4.35 -10.21
N PHE A 180 -6.72 -4.88 -9.88
CA PHE A 180 -5.43 -4.28 -10.22
C PHE A 180 -4.67 -5.12 -11.23
N SER A 181 -3.96 -4.45 -12.13
CA SER A 181 -3.04 -5.06 -13.08
C SER A 181 -1.68 -4.33 -13.10
N SER A 182 -0.73 -4.87 -13.83
CA SER A 182 0.55 -4.22 -14.15
C SER A 182 0.73 -4.02 -15.65
N GLY A 183 -0.37 -3.98 -16.41
CA GLY A 183 -0.37 -3.80 -17.86
C GLY A 183 0.65 -4.71 -18.57
N ASP A 184 1.31 -4.19 -19.61
CA ASP A 184 2.31 -4.91 -20.39
C ASP A 184 3.56 -5.29 -19.57
N ALA A 185 3.84 -4.60 -18.48
CA ALA A 185 4.93 -4.95 -17.57
C ALA A 185 4.67 -6.30 -16.88
N GLY A 186 3.41 -6.64 -16.58
CA GLY A 186 2.99 -7.82 -15.83
C GLY A 186 3.47 -7.81 -14.38
N PRO A 187 2.97 -8.73 -13.54
CA PRO A 187 3.25 -8.77 -12.10
C PRO A 187 4.71 -9.12 -11.80
N LEU A 188 5.16 -8.72 -10.61
CA LEU A 188 6.46 -9.14 -10.06
C LEU A 188 6.43 -10.58 -9.56
N GLY A 189 5.29 -11.02 -9.02
CA GLY A 189 5.11 -12.34 -8.45
C GLY A 189 3.69 -12.61 -7.97
N PHE A 190 3.53 -13.76 -7.33
CA PHE A 190 2.27 -14.21 -6.77
C PHE A 190 2.50 -14.75 -5.36
N VAL A 191 1.55 -14.51 -4.46
CA VAL A 191 1.54 -15.13 -3.13
C VAL A 191 0.70 -16.41 -3.21
N GLU A 192 1.34 -17.54 -2.95
CA GLU A 192 0.75 -18.86 -3.04
C GLU A 192 1.16 -19.65 -1.79
N GLU A 193 0.20 -20.23 -1.05
CA GLU A 193 0.45 -21.05 0.14
C GLU A 193 1.41 -20.38 1.17
N ASN A 194 1.18 -19.08 1.44
CA ASN A 194 1.99 -18.25 2.34
C ASN A 194 3.47 -18.11 1.92
N ALA A 195 3.77 -18.21 0.65
CA ALA A 195 5.09 -17.99 0.07
C ALA A 195 4.99 -17.09 -1.17
N VAL A 196 6.04 -16.37 -1.48
CA VAL A 196 6.10 -15.54 -2.68
C VAL A 196 6.78 -16.31 -3.81
N ARG A 197 6.05 -16.51 -4.90
CA ARG A 197 6.62 -17.00 -6.14
C ARG A 197 6.91 -15.82 -7.06
N TRP A 198 8.16 -15.40 -7.09
CA TRP A 198 8.62 -14.32 -7.96
C TRP A 198 8.66 -14.77 -9.43
N VAL A 199 8.10 -13.95 -10.32
CA VAL A 199 8.11 -14.15 -11.78
C VAL A 199 9.18 -13.27 -12.42
N LYS A 200 9.36 -12.08 -11.85
CA LYS A 200 10.39 -11.13 -12.26
C LYS A 200 11.25 -10.84 -11.03
N PHE A 201 12.42 -11.42 -11.04
CA PHE A 201 13.47 -11.10 -10.10
C PHE A 201 14.63 -10.52 -10.90
N ASP A 202 14.72 -9.22 -10.92
CA ASP A 202 15.90 -8.54 -11.45
C ASP A 202 16.67 -7.92 -10.28
N GLU A 203 17.84 -8.48 -9.96
CA GLU A 203 18.78 -7.88 -9.00
C GLU A 203 19.14 -6.43 -9.39
N LYS A 204 18.81 -6.04 -10.61
CA LYS A 204 19.01 -4.71 -11.20
C LYS A 204 17.70 -3.91 -11.33
N THR A 205 16.58 -4.34 -10.79
CA THR A 205 15.42 -3.45 -10.61
C THR A 205 15.70 -2.39 -9.53
N THR A 206 16.93 -1.94 -9.51
CA THR A 206 17.23 -0.58 -9.15
C THR A 206 16.53 0.26 -10.21
N TYR A 207 15.38 0.83 -9.88
CA TYR A 207 14.86 1.97 -10.60
C TYR A 207 16.04 2.84 -11.00
N PRO A 208 16.13 3.30 -12.27
CA PRO A 208 17.26 4.11 -12.69
C PRO A 208 17.49 5.14 -11.60
N SER A 209 18.70 5.25 -11.12
CA SER A 209 19.06 6.14 -10.01
C SER A 209 18.65 7.56 -10.42
N VAL A 210 17.40 7.89 -10.11
CA VAL A 210 16.96 9.29 -10.17
C VAL A 210 17.86 9.98 -9.15
N ASP A 211 18.46 11.07 -9.56
CA ASP A 211 19.37 11.82 -8.70
C ASP A 211 18.66 12.05 -7.35
N ARG A 212 19.12 11.38 -6.30
CA ARG A 212 18.49 11.35 -4.97
C ARG A 212 18.33 12.75 -4.37
N SER A 213 19.08 13.74 -4.89
CA SER A 213 19.00 15.13 -4.42
C SER A 213 17.67 15.81 -4.72
N PHE A 214 16.93 15.36 -5.75
CA PHE A 214 15.65 15.98 -6.15
C PHE A 214 14.44 15.45 -5.38
N PHE A 215 14.50 14.23 -4.84
CA PHE A 215 13.37 13.55 -4.21
C PHE A 215 13.67 13.12 -2.77
N ALA A 216 14.67 13.71 -2.15
CA ALA A 216 14.94 13.43 -0.73
C ALA A 216 13.73 13.85 0.10
N ILE A 217 13.29 12.96 1.00
CA ILE A 217 12.11 13.21 1.85
C ILE A 217 12.22 14.54 2.61
N GLU A 218 13.43 14.93 3.01
CA GLU A 218 13.70 16.19 3.71
C GLU A 218 13.30 17.39 2.86
N SER A 219 13.68 17.40 1.57
CA SER A 219 13.33 18.51 0.67
C SER A 219 11.81 18.57 0.37
N ILE A 220 11.12 17.42 0.36
CA ILE A 220 9.69 17.37 0.15
C ILE A 220 8.93 17.83 1.38
N VAL A 221 9.39 17.44 2.57
CA VAL A 221 8.76 17.82 3.84
C VAL A 221 8.86 19.32 4.10
N ASP A 222 10.01 19.92 3.80
CA ASP A 222 10.28 21.34 4.07
C ASP A 222 9.69 22.28 3.00
N SER A 223 9.29 21.76 1.85
CA SER A 223 8.78 22.54 0.72
C SER A 223 7.27 22.80 0.72
N MET A 224 6.58 22.56 1.84
CA MET A 224 5.14 22.86 1.91
C MET A 224 4.84 24.38 1.86
N PRO A 225 3.78 24.82 1.15
CA PRO A 225 2.86 24.02 0.35
C PRO A 225 3.49 23.52 -0.96
N TRP A 226 3.18 22.28 -1.36
CA TRP A 226 3.64 21.77 -2.64
C TRP A 226 3.01 22.54 -3.80
N PRO A 227 3.67 22.60 -4.97
CA PRO A 227 3.14 23.30 -6.12
C PRO A 227 1.81 22.67 -6.56
N ARG A 228 0.89 23.52 -6.97
CA ARG A 228 -0.36 23.07 -7.57
C ARG A 228 -0.06 22.45 -8.93
N VAL A 229 -0.51 21.20 -9.12
CA VAL A 229 -0.43 20.47 -10.39
C VAL A 229 -1.82 19.91 -10.68
N GLU A 230 -2.32 20.18 -11.87
CA GLU A 230 -3.63 19.73 -12.32
C GLU A 230 -3.49 18.90 -13.60
N ILE A 231 -4.33 17.87 -13.75
CA ILE A 231 -4.43 17.09 -14.97
C ILE A 231 -5.56 17.65 -15.82
N VAL A 232 -5.23 18.14 -17.00
CA VAL A 232 -6.21 18.61 -17.97
C VAL A 232 -6.43 17.56 -19.05
N MET A 233 -7.66 17.06 -19.11
CA MET A 233 -8.05 16.06 -20.11
C MET A 233 -8.41 16.73 -21.42
N ASN A 234 -7.84 16.27 -22.53
CA ASN A 234 -8.24 16.65 -23.88
C ASN A 234 -9.14 15.57 -24.50
N TYR A 235 -10.22 15.98 -25.14
CA TYR A 235 -11.18 15.09 -25.80
C TYR A 235 -11.76 15.78 -27.06
N ALA A 236 -12.42 14.99 -27.92
CA ALA A 236 -13.03 15.54 -29.13
C ALA A 236 -14.07 16.63 -28.80
N GLY A 237 -13.82 17.85 -29.28
CA GLY A 237 -14.66 19.01 -28.98
C GLY A 237 -14.28 19.77 -27.70
N ALA A 238 -13.17 19.44 -27.05
CA ALA A 238 -12.68 20.21 -25.90
C ALA A 238 -12.38 21.66 -26.33
N SER A 239 -12.88 22.60 -25.53
CA SER A 239 -12.61 24.02 -25.73
C SER A 239 -11.42 24.47 -24.93
N GLY A 240 -10.47 25.01 -25.02
CA GLY A 240 -9.40 25.45 -24.12
C GLY A 240 -9.82 26.17 -22.84
N ALA A 241 -11.12 26.31 -22.57
CA ALA A 241 -11.66 27.09 -21.45
C ALA A 241 -11.19 26.69 -20.02
N MET A 242 -10.56 25.50 -19.87
CA MET A 242 -9.96 25.10 -18.60
C MET A 242 -8.51 25.56 -18.46
N VAL A 243 -7.91 26.12 -19.52
CA VAL A 243 -6.51 26.58 -19.56
C VAL A 243 -6.43 28.11 -19.57
N ASP A 244 -7.53 28.79 -19.91
CA ASP A 244 -7.71 30.23 -19.87
C ASP A 244 -8.06 30.71 -18.44
#